data_c53dd4d65af2e3fb65e240067c5e860d
#
_entry.id   c53dd4d65af2e3fb65e240067c5e860d
#
_cell.length_a   1.000
_cell.length_b   1.000
_cell.length_c   1.000
_cell.angle_alpha   90.00
_cell.angle_beta   90.00
_cell.angle_gamma   90.00
#
_symmetry.space_group_name_H-M   'P 1'
#
loop_
_entity.id
_entity.type
_entity.pdbx_description
1 polymer ?
#
loop_
_entity_poly.entity_id
_entity_poly.type
_entity_poly.pdbx_seq_one_letter_code
_entity_poly.pdbx_strand_id
1 'polypeptide(L)'
;MASPRGAVVFDIDGTLLDSVDQHARAWVEAFRHFGIETEEAQVRRQIGKGGDQLLPVFVEADRLAREGETIERYRSDLFKRRYLDRVRPFPGVRDLLTRLRDEGLTIALASSGKASEVANYQTILGIEDLVDAVTSSDDADRSKPHPDIFEAALAKLPDLPKAAVIAVGDTPYDAEAAGQAGIGTIGLLCGGFPEADLSAAGCIAIYRDPQDLLDGYAGSPLAVKKL
;
A
#
# COMPACT_ATOMS: atom_id res chain seq x y z
N MET A 1 17.67 -9.80 -22.89
CA MET A 1 17.70 -9.28 -21.52
C MET A 1 17.81 -10.46 -20.57
N ALA A 2 18.55 -10.36 -19.46
CA ALA A 2 18.59 -11.43 -18.46
C ALA A 2 17.19 -11.57 -17.83
N SER A 3 16.79 -12.80 -17.49
CA SER A 3 15.54 -13.02 -16.75
C SER A 3 15.61 -12.32 -15.38
N PRO A 4 14.51 -11.72 -14.89
CA PRO A 4 14.50 -11.06 -13.58
C PRO A 4 14.81 -12.08 -12.48
N ARG A 5 15.52 -11.64 -11.45
CA ARG A 5 15.94 -12.48 -10.32
C ARG A 5 14.84 -12.65 -9.27
N GLY A 6 13.84 -11.79 -9.29
CA GLY A 6 12.72 -11.75 -8.37
C GLY A 6 11.91 -10.48 -8.61
N ALA A 7 10.90 -10.26 -7.78
CA ALA A 7 10.09 -9.05 -7.82
C ALA A 7 9.75 -8.53 -6.41
N VAL A 8 9.51 -7.23 -6.33
CA VAL A 8 9.02 -6.58 -5.11
C VAL A 8 7.73 -5.85 -5.44
N VAL A 9 6.69 -6.09 -4.64
CA VAL A 9 5.38 -5.47 -4.79
C VAL A 9 5.18 -4.51 -3.61
N PHE A 10 5.18 -3.23 -3.88
CA PHE A 10 5.02 -2.19 -2.85
C PHE A 10 3.57 -1.75 -2.73
N ASP A 11 3.08 -1.65 -1.51
CA ASP A 11 2.03 -0.72 -1.17
C ASP A 11 2.53 0.72 -1.28
N ILE A 12 1.62 1.72 -1.26
CA ILE A 12 1.96 3.12 -1.46
C ILE A 12 1.72 3.95 -0.20
N ASP A 13 0.47 3.97 0.30
CA ASP A 13 0.02 4.88 1.35
C ASP A 13 0.48 4.43 2.74
N GLY A 14 1.41 5.14 3.37
CA GLY A 14 2.05 4.73 4.62
C GLY A 14 3.32 3.90 4.40
N THR A 15 3.55 3.42 3.18
CA THR A 15 4.70 2.61 2.78
C THR A 15 5.75 3.42 2.03
N LEU A 16 5.39 4.03 0.90
CA LEU A 16 6.25 4.90 0.09
C LEU A 16 5.93 6.38 0.31
N LEU A 17 4.67 6.70 0.62
CA LEU A 17 4.16 8.04 0.87
C LEU A 17 3.73 8.22 2.33
N ASP A 18 4.14 9.31 2.95
CA ASP A 18 3.61 9.80 4.22
C ASP A 18 2.23 10.44 3.97
N SER A 19 1.20 9.61 3.91
CA SER A 19 -0.16 9.98 3.51
C SER A 19 -1.25 9.51 4.48
N VAL A 20 -0.93 8.64 5.44
CA VAL A 20 -1.91 7.98 6.34
C VAL A 20 -2.76 8.99 7.12
N ASP A 21 -2.14 10.00 7.73
CA ASP A 21 -2.85 11.02 8.49
C ASP A 21 -3.74 11.88 7.60
N GLN A 22 -3.30 12.18 6.37
CA GLN A 22 -4.05 12.92 5.37
C GLN A 22 -5.31 12.16 4.94
N HIS A 23 -5.18 10.85 4.72
CA HIS A 23 -6.31 9.98 4.41
C HIS A 23 -7.28 9.87 5.58
N ALA A 24 -6.77 9.66 6.80
CA ALA A 24 -7.61 9.58 8.00
C ALA A 24 -8.45 10.86 8.19
N ARG A 25 -7.84 12.03 8.06
CA ARG A 25 -8.53 13.32 8.16
C ARG A 25 -9.57 13.51 7.05
N ALA A 26 -9.25 13.14 5.82
CA ALA A 26 -10.20 13.22 4.71
C ALA A 26 -11.43 12.33 4.95
N TRP A 27 -11.24 11.13 5.49
CA TRP A 27 -12.34 10.25 5.88
C TRP A 27 -13.17 10.82 7.04
N VAL A 28 -12.54 11.32 8.10
CA VAL A 28 -13.24 11.94 9.24
C VAL A 28 -14.07 13.15 8.79
N GLU A 29 -13.53 14.00 7.92
CA GLU A 29 -14.29 15.14 7.37
C GLU A 29 -15.44 14.66 6.48
N ALA A 30 -15.24 13.62 5.67
CA ALA A 30 -16.30 13.04 4.86
C ALA A 30 -17.40 12.45 5.77
N PHE A 31 -17.06 11.64 6.75
CA PHE A 31 -18.01 11.08 7.70
C PHE A 31 -18.82 12.17 8.41
N ARG A 32 -18.16 13.22 8.90
CA ARG A 32 -18.83 14.36 9.52
C ARG A 32 -19.81 15.06 8.58
N HIS A 33 -19.44 15.22 7.29
CA HIS A 33 -20.32 15.82 6.28
C HIS A 33 -21.63 15.01 6.10
N PHE A 34 -21.54 13.70 6.21
CA PHE A 34 -22.69 12.80 6.13
C PHE A 34 -23.35 12.52 7.50
N GLY A 35 -22.97 13.24 8.56
CA GLY A 35 -23.54 13.06 9.90
C GLY A 35 -23.17 11.71 10.56
N ILE A 36 -22.01 11.15 10.20
CA ILE A 36 -21.44 9.95 10.83
C ILE A 36 -20.36 10.41 11.79
N GLU A 37 -20.56 10.16 13.08
CA GLU A 37 -19.57 10.49 14.09
C GLU A 37 -18.49 9.42 14.17
N THR A 38 -17.23 9.85 14.10
CA THR A 38 -16.06 8.96 14.16
C THR A 38 -14.91 9.64 14.86
N GLU A 39 -14.02 8.86 15.47
CA GLU A 39 -12.77 9.34 16.01
C GLU A 39 -11.63 9.12 15.01
N GLU A 40 -10.75 10.12 14.86
CA GLU A 40 -9.62 10.07 13.91
C GLU A 40 -8.74 8.84 14.14
N ALA A 41 -8.48 8.46 15.39
CA ALA A 41 -7.69 7.28 15.73
C ALA A 41 -8.32 5.96 15.25
N GLN A 42 -9.66 5.86 15.30
CA GLN A 42 -10.37 4.68 14.80
C GLN A 42 -10.30 4.61 13.27
N VAL A 43 -10.51 5.73 12.61
CA VAL A 43 -10.42 5.83 11.13
C VAL A 43 -9.00 5.54 10.67
N ARG A 44 -8.00 6.12 11.34
CA ARG A 44 -6.58 5.92 11.02
C ARG A 44 -6.18 4.44 11.02
N ARG A 45 -6.72 3.64 11.94
CA ARG A 45 -6.50 2.20 12.00
C ARG A 45 -7.12 1.41 10.84
N GLN A 46 -7.97 2.02 10.04
CA GLN A 46 -8.55 1.41 8.85
C GLN A 46 -7.85 1.83 7.55
N ILE A 47 -6.94 2.79 7.60
CA ILE A 47 -6.16 3.20 6.43
C ILE A 47 -5.26 2.03 6.00
N GLY A 48 -5.14 1.83 4.69
CA GLY A 48 -4.56 0.64 4.06
C GLY A 48 -5.62 -0.27 3.44
N LYS A 49 -6.86 -0.22 3.93
CA LYS A 49 -8.03 -0.82 3.27
C LYS A 49 -8.56 0.11 2.18
N GLY A 50 -9.24 -0.44 1.19
CA GLY A 50 -10.08 0.35 0.28
C GLY A 50 -11.41 0.76 0.92
N GLY A 51 -12.13 1.64 0.24
CA GLY A 51 -13.42 2.13 0.71
C GLY A 51 -14.45 1.03 0.97
N ASP A 52 -14.43 -0.03 0.17
CA ASP A 52 -15.28 -1.21 0.30
C ASP A 52 -15.09 -1.96 1.64
N GLN A 53 -13.88 -1.95 2.20
CA GLN A 53 -13.55 -2.59 3.47
C GLN A 53 -13.52 -1.61 4.67
N LEU A 54 -13.34 -0.32 4.41
CA LEU A 54 -13.31 0.72 5.45
C LEU A 54 -14.72 1.19 5.81
N LEU A 55 -15.57 1.48 4.82
CA LEU A 55 -16.91 2.02 5.06
C LEU A 55 -17.78 1.12 5.94
N PRO A 56 -17.82 -0.23 5.76
CA PRO A 56 -18.63 -1.11 6.61
C PRO A 56 -18.30 -1.06 8.10
N VAL A 57 -17.11 -0.57 8.48
CA VAL A 57 -16.72 -0.41 9.89
C VAL A 57 -17.50 0.73 10.57
N PHE A 58 -17.91 1.74 9.79
CA PHE A 58 -18.50 2.98 10.32
C PHE A 58 -19.94 3.22 9.85
N VAL A 59 -20.40 2.50 8.84
CA VAL A 59 -21.68 2.73 8.17
C VAL A 59 -22.49 1.44 8.15
N GLU A 60 -23.72 1.51 8.66
CA GLU A 60 -24.67 0.39 8.64
C GLU A 60 -25.01 -0.06 7.22
N ALA A 61 -25.26 -1.36 7.02
CA ALA A 61 -25.40 -2.00 5.71
C ALA A 61 -26.45 -1.33 4.80
N ASP A 62 -27.63 -0.99 5.33
CA ASP A 62 -28.70 -0.35 4.55
C ASP A 62 -28.31 1.06 4.09
N ARG A 63 -27.56 1.79 4.91
CA ARG A 63 -27.08 3.11 4.57
C ARG A 63 -25.90 3.03 3.61
N LEU A 64 -25.02 2.07 3.81
CA LEU A 64 -23.88 1.79 2.93
C LEU A 64 -24.36 1.50 1.49
N ALA A 65 -25.40 0.69 1.34
CA ALA A 65 -26.00 0.36 0.04
C ALA A 65 -26.57 1.60 -0.69
N ARG A 66 -27.06 2.60 0.06
CA ARG A 66 -27.64 3.83 -0.54
C ARG A 66 -26.63 4.95 -0.75
N GLU A 67 -25.66 5.10 0.13
CA GLU A 67 -24.82 6.29 0.23
C GLU A 67 -23.33 6.00 0.07
N GLY A 68 -22.89 4.72 0.11
CA GLY A 68 -21.48 4.33 0.16
C GLY A 68 -20.63 4.95 -0.96
N GLU A 69 -21.07 4.81 -2.21
CA GLU A 69 -20.36 5.41 -3.36
C GLU A 69 -20.28 6.94 -3.28
N THR A 70 -21.32 7.58 -2.74
CA THR A 70 -21.37 9.05 -2.60
C THR A 70 -20.41 9.51 -1.52
N ILE A 71 -20.33 8.80 -0.40
CA ILE A 71 -19.38 9.08 0.69
C ILE A 71 -17.94 8.91 0.17
N GLU A 72 -17.66 7.82 -0.52
CA GLU A 72 -16.32 7.54 -1.04
C GLU A 72 -15.89 8.58 -2.08
N ARG A 73 -16.77 8.93 -3.02
CA ARG A 73 -16.51 9.98 -4.02
C ARG A 73 -16.24 11.33 -3.35
N TYR A 74 -17.07 11.72 -2.37
CA TYR A 74 -16.87 12.95 -1.62
C TYR A 74 -15.51 12.97 -0.92
N ARG A 75 -15.11 11.86 -0.25
CA ARG A 75 -13.81 11.70 0.40
C ARG A 75 -12.67 11.84 -0.60
N SER A 76 -12.76 11.17 -1.76
CA SER A 76 -11.73 11.24 -2.80
C SER A 76 -11.55 12.67 -3.32
N ASP A 77 -12.65 13.37 -3.63
CA ASP A 77 -12.61 14.75 -4.07
C ASP A 77 -12.07 15.70 -3.00
N LEU A 78 -12.44 15.47 -1.73
CA LEU A 78 -11.93 16.24 -0.60
C LEU A 78 -10.42 16.03 -0.41
N PHE A 79 -9.95 14.78 -0.48
CA PHE A 79 -8.54 14.44 -0.38
C PHE A 79 -7.73 15.14 -1.47
N LYS A 80 -8.15 15.04 -2.73
CA LYS A 80 -7.48 15.68 -3.87
C LYS A 80 -7.36 17.20 -3.71
N ARG A 81 -8.42 17.86 -3.21
CA ARG A 81 -8.45 19.33 -3.10
C ARG A 81 -7.70 19.87 -1.88
N ARG A 82 -7.63 19.12 -0.76
CA ARG A 82 -7.17 19.68 0.53
C ARG A 82 -5.94 19.02 1.12
N TYR A 83 -5.67 17.80 0.72
CA TYR A 83 -4.65 16.97 1.36
C TYR A 83 -3.54 16.51 0.43
N LEU A 84 -3.81 16.29 -0.86
CA LEU A 84 -2.83 15.76 -1.81
C LEU A 84 -1.53 16.59 -1.85
N ASP A 85 -1.64 17.90 -1.81
CA ASP A 85 -0.48 18.81 -1.82
C ASP A 85 0.41 18.71 -0.55
N ARG A 86 -0.04 17.98 0.47
CA ARG A 86 0.68 17.76 1.73
C ARG A 86 1.38 16.42 1.77
N VAL A 87 1.04 15.52 0.87
CA VAL A 87 1.65 14.18 0.79
C VAL A 87 3.09 14.31 0.33
N ARG A 88 3.98 13.55 0.96
CA ARG A 88 5.42 13.55 0.64
C ARG A 88 5.95 12.12 0.62
N PRO A 89 6.96 11.83 -0.22
CA PRO A 89 7.70 10.59 -0.13
C PRO A 89 8.36 10.42 1.25
N PHE A 90 8.40 9.19 1.75
CA PHE A 90 9.31 8.89 2.85
C PHE A 90 10.77 9.00 2.37
N PRO A 91 11.72 9.28 3.29
CA PRO A 91 13.15 9.28 2.97
C PRO A 91 13.59 7.93 2.37
N GLY A 92 14.52 7.97 1.44
CA GLY A 92 15.15 6.78 0.86
C GLY A 92 14.32 6.02 -0.17
N VAL A 93 13.06 6.40 -0.45
CA VAL A 93 12.18 5.67 -1.38
C VAL A 93 12.81 5.50 -2.75
N ARG A 94 13.19 6.59 -3.43
CA ARG A 94 13.77 6.50 -4.78
C ARG A 94 15.09 5.73 -4.77
N ASP A 95 15.94 5.93 -3.76
CA ASP A 95 17.22 5.24 -3.65
C ASP A 95 17.03 3.74 -3.41
N LEU A 96 16.05 3.34 -2.60
CA LEU A 96 15.68 1.94 -2.41
C LEU A 96 15.22 1.30 -3.74
N LEU A 97 14.30 1.93 -4.46
CA LEU A 97 13.81 1.41 -5.72
C LEU A 97 14.93 1.34 -6.77
N THR A 98 15.80 2.35 -6.83
CA THR A 98 16.99 2.33 -7.71
C THR A 98 17.89 1.14 -7.36
N ARG A 99 18.15 0.92 -6.07
CA ARG A 99 18.95 -0.23 -5.62
C ARG A 99 18.35 -1.56 -6.05
N LEU A 100 17.02 -1.73 -5.93
CA LEU A 100 16.33 -2.95 -6.35
C LEU A 100 16.47 -3.19 -7.87
N ARG A 101 16.35 -2.14 -8.67
CA ARG A 101 16.57 -2.18 -10.13
C ARG A 101 17.99 -2.60 -10.48
N ASP A 102 18.99 -2.03 -9.83
CA ASP A 102 20.41 -2.34 -10.04
C ASP A 102 20.73 -3.80 -9.70
N GLU A 103 20.02 -4.39 -8.74
CA GLU A 103 20.13 -5.82 -8.41
C GLU A 103 19.32 -6.74 -9.36
N GLY A 104 18.59 -6.16 -10.33
CA GLY A 104 17.82 -6.88 -11.34
C GLY A 104 16.45 -7.40 -10.85
N LEU A 105 15.86 -6.74 -9.86
CA LEU A 105 14.51 -7.04 -9.39
C LEU A 105 13.47 -6.25 -10.21
N THR A 106 12.31 -6.86 -10.44
CA THR A 106 11.13 -6.21 -11.01
C THR A 106 10.37 -5.50 -9.89
N ILE A 107 9.86 -4.31 -10.16
CA ILE A 107 9.14 -3.50 -9.16
C ILE A 107 7.70 -3.29 -9.60
N ALA A 108 6.77 -3.66 -8.73
CA ALA A 108 5.34 -3.40 -8.91
C ALA A 108 4.77 -2.57 -7.76
N LEU A 109 3.69 -1.85 -8.03
CA LEU A 109 2.88 -1.15 -7.04
C LEU A 109 1.52 -1.82 -6.90
N ALA A 110 1.02 -1.95 -5.65
CA ALA A 110 -0.28 -2.54 -5.32
C ALA A 110 -1.03 -1.66 -4.31
N SER A 111 -1.85 -0.73 -4.81
CA SER A 111 -2.57 0.26 -3.99
C SER A 111 -4.07 -0.03 -3.95
N SER A 112 -4.68 0.18 -2.78
CA SER A 112 -6.14 0.21 -2.61
C SER A 112 -6.79 1.52 -3.13
N GLY A 113 -6.00 2.47 -3.61
CA GLY A 113 -6.45 3.70 -4.24
C GLY A 113 -6.89 3.48 -5.70
N LYS A 114 -7.67 4.41 -6.25
CA LYS A 114 -8.08 4.37 -7.67
C LYS A 114 -6.89 4.65 -8.59
N ALA A 115 -6.94 4.15 -9.83
CA ALA A 115 -5.86 4.35 -10.81
C ALA A 115 -5.45 5.82 -10.98
N SER A 116 -6.42 6.75 -10.95
CA SER A 116 -6.15 8.19 -11.04
C SER A 116 -5.40 8.76 -9.82
N GLU A 117 -5.58 8.18 -8.64
CA GLU A 117 -4.84 8.56 -7.42
C GLU A 117 -3.42 7.99 -7.49
N VAL A 118 -3.28 6.73 -7.88
CA VAL A 118 -1.99 6.06 -8.04
C VAL A 118 -1.09 6.78 -9.06
N ALA A 119 -1.64 7.26 -10.18
CA ALA A 119 -0.89 8.05 -11.16
C ALA A 119 -0.31 9.34 -10.55
N ASN A 120 -1.09 10.06 -9.73
CA ASN A 120 -0.60 11.25 -9.01
C ASN A 120 0.50 10.87 -8.00
N TYR A 121 0.36 9.73 -7.31
CA TYR A 121 1.35 9.26 -6.35
C TYR A 121 2.69 8.91 -7.01
N GLN A 122 2.67 8.27 -8.17
CA GLN A 122 3.91 7.99 -8.92
C GLN A 122 4.65 9.29 -9.28
N THR A 123 3.90 10.34 -9.69
CA THR A 123 4.48 11.65 -9.97
C THR A 123 5.04 12.32 -8.72
N ILE A 124 4.34 12.27 -7.58
CA ILE A 124 4.85 12.80 -6.30
C ILE A 124 6.11 12.06 -5.86
N LEU A 125 6.15 10.74 -6.06
CA LEU A 125 7.28 9.87 -5.74
C LEU A 125 8.46 10.06 -6.69
N GLY A 126 8.21 10.47 -7.95
CA GLY A 126 9.20 10.60 -9.01
C GLY A 126 9.84 9.24 -9.35
N ILE A 127 9.03 8.17 -9.46
CA ILE A 127 9.49 6.78 -9.64
C ILE A 127 8.93 6.10 -10.90
N GLU A 128 8.29 6.84 -11.80
CA GLU A 128 7.67 6.30 -13.02
C GLU A 128 8.68 5.52 -13.87
N ASP A 129 9.95 5.93 -13.86
CA ASP A 129 11.06 5.29 -14.57
C ASP A 129 11.58 4.01 -13.90
N LEU A 130 11.18 3.72 -12.67
CA LEU A 130 11.64 2.59 -11.87
C LEU A 130 10.61 1.47 -11.74
N VAL A 131 9.34 1.74 -12.01
CA VAL A 131 8.22 0.81 -11.79
C VAL A 131 7.88 0.08 -13.08
N ASP A 132 7.77 -1.24 -13.02
CA ASP A 132 7.46 -2.10 -14.17
C ASP A 132 5.96 -2.40 -14.30
N ALA A 133 5.23 -2.45 -13.17
CA ALA A 133 3.81 -2.75 -13.15
C ALA A 133 3.09 -1.96 -12.04
N VAL A 134 1.83 -1.64 -12.28
CA VAL A 134 0.99 -0.91 -11.33
C VAL A 134 -0.37 -1.59 -11.26
N THR A 135 -0.87 -1.78 -10.04
CA THR A 135 -2.25 -2.18 -9.77
C THR A 135 -2.92 -1.20 -8.81
N SER A 136 -4.20 -1.02 -9.00
CA SER A 136 -5.06 -0.10 -8.30
C SER A 136 -6.35 -0.80 -7.87
N SER A 137 -7.23 -0.15 -7.12
CA SER A 137 -8.54 -0.71 -6.81
C SER A 137 -9.39 -1.06 -8.04
N ASP A 138 -9.06 -0.49 -9.21
CA ASP A 138 -9.77 -0.79 -10.46
C ASP A 138 -9.37 -2.16 -11.04
N ASP A 139 -8.31 -2.80 -10.52
CA ASP A 139 -7.81 -4.12 -10.91
C ASP A 139 -8.25 -5.24 -9.93
N ALA A 140 -9.00 -4.93 -8.87
CA ALA A 140 -9.33 -5.86 -7.79
C ALA A 140 -10.82 -5.77 -7.45
N ASP A 141 -11.47 -6.93 -7.24
CA ASP A 141 -12.89 -6.98 -6.84
C ASP A 141 -13.06 -6.59 -5.36
N ARG A 142 -12.10 -6.92 -4.53
CA ARG A 142 -12.08 -6.64 -3.08
C ARG A 142 -10.73 -6.09 -2.67
N SER A 143 -10.78 -5.05 -1.86
CA SER A 143 -9.56 -4.44 -1.32
C SER A 143 -8.95 -5.25 -0.17
N LYS A 144 -7.72 -4.88 0.23
CA LYS A 144 -7.03 -5.44 1.40
C LYS A 144 -7.97 -5.47 2.63
N PRO A 145 -8.01 -6.55 3.40
CA PRO A 145 -7.05 -7.66 3.49
C PRO A 145 -7.29 -8.83 2.52
N HIS A 146 -8.15 -8.70 1.51
CA HIS A 146 -8.31 -9.72 0.48
C HIS A 146 -7.11 -9.72 -0.48
N PRO A 147 -6.76 -10.88 -1.07
CA PRO A 147 -5.54 -11.04 -1.88
C PRO A 147 -5.61 -10.39 -3.26
N ASP A 148 -6.79 -9.98 -3.70
CA ASP A 148 -7.13 -9.62 -5.09
C ASP A 148 -6.13 -8.64 -5.71
N ILE A 149 -5.70 -7.60 -4.99
CA ILE A 149 -4.74 -6.60 -5.49
C ILE A 149 -3.34 -7.18 -5.70
N PHE A 150 -2.89 -8.09 -4.81
CA PHE A 150 -1.61 -8.76 -4.97
C PHE A 150 -1.66 -9.82 -6.05
N GLU A 151 -2.77 -10.54 -6.20
CA GLU A 151 -2.97 -11.48 -7.31
C GLU A 151 -2.96 -10.75 -8.66
N ALA A 152 -3.62 -9.58 -8.76
CA ALA A 152 -3.56 -8.72 -9.94
C ALA A 152 -2.13 -8.24 -10.23
N ALA A 153 -1.36 -7.87 -9.18
CA ALA A 153 0.04 -7.50 -9.35
C ALA A 153 0.89 -8.67 -9.85
N LEU A 154 0.73 -9.85 -9.25
CA LEU A 154 1.43 -11.07 -9.68
C LEU A 154 1.14 -11.43 -11.14
N ALA A 155 -0.09 -11.24 -11.61
CA ALA A 155 -0.47 -11.49 -13.00
C ALA A 155 0.20 -10.53 -14.00
N LYS A 156 0.62 -9.35 -13.57
CA LYS A 156 1.34 -8.36 -14.38
C LYS A 156 2.87 -8.55 -14.33
N LEU A 157 3.38 -9.35 -13.39
CA LEU A 157 4.80 -9.65 -13.27
C LEU A 157 5.23 -10.75 -14.29
N PRO A 158 6.55 -10.86 -14.59
CA PRO A 158 7.09 -12.03 -15.30
C PRO A 158 6.75 -13.33 -14.56
N ASP A 159 6.79 -14.45 -15.26
CA ASP A 159 6.60 -15.78 -14.67
C ASP A 159 7.73 -16.10 -13.67
N LEU A 160 7.47 -15.78 -12.42
CA LEU A 160 8.36 -15.95 -11.28
C LEU A 160 7.73 -16.91 -10.26
N PRO A 161 8.52 -17.76 -9.60
CA PRO A 161 8.01 -18.51 -8.47
C PRO A 161 7.60 -17.54 -7.34
N LYS A 162 6.47 -17.78 -6.68
CA LYS A 162 5.96 -16.89 -5.60
C LYS A 162 7.01 -16.66 -4.51
N ALA A 163 7.87 -17.65 -4.23
CA ALA A 163 8.98 -17.51 -3.28
C ALA A 163 10.05 -16.47 -3.69
N ALA A 164 10.06 -16.03 -4.95
CA ALA A 164 10.95 -14.97 -5.45
C ALA A 164 10.25 -13.60 -5.49
N VAL A 165 9.02 -13.50 -4.98
CA VAL A 165 8.26 -12.25 -4.89
C VAL A 165 8.03 -11.90 -3.44
N ILE A 166 8.31 -10.64 -3.07
CA ILE A 166 8.13 -10.13 -1.71
C ILE A 166 7.25 -8.88 -1.78
N ALA A 167 6.25 -8.80 -0.92
CA ALA A 167 5.48 -7.59 -0.68
C ALA A 167 6.20 -6.68 0.33
N VAL A 168 6.00 -5.37 0.21
CA VAL A 168 6.39 -4.38 1.22
C VAL A 168 5.18 -3.52 1.53
N GLY A 169 4.80 -3.44 2.79
CA GLY A 169 3.63 -2.69 3.24
C GLY A 169 3.77 -2.25 4.69
N ASP A 170 2.91 -1.34 5.14
CA ASP A 170 2.95 -0.76 6.49
C ASP A 170 1.81 -1.25 7.39
N THR A 171 0.87 -2.03 6.86
CA THR A 171 -0.32 -2.46 7.59
C THR A 171 -0.40 -3.98 7.75
N PRO A 172 -1.11 -4.48 8.79
CA PRO A 172 -1.49 -5.90 8.88
C PRO A 172 -2.28 -6.37 7.65
N TYR A 173 -3.07 -5.49 7.03
CA TYR A 173 -3.88 -5.80 5.85
C TYR A 173 -3.03 -6.16 4.62
N ASP A 174 -1.86 -5.53 4.48
CA ASP A 174 -0.87 -5.88 3.45
C ASP A 174 -0.33 -7.29 3.66
N ALA A 175 0.08 -7.59 4.91
CA ALA A 175 0.64 -8.89 5.26
C ALA A 175 -0.39 -10.01 5.09
N GLU A 176 -1.64 -9.80 5.53
CA GLU A 176 -2.73 -10.74 5.38
C GLU A 176 -3.06 -10.99 3.89
N ALA A 177 -3.19 -9.92 3.10
CA ALA A 177 -3.51 -10.01 1.68
C ALA A 177 -2.40 -10.69 0.87
N ALA A 178 -1.15 -10.28 1.09
CA ALA A 178 0.02 -10.89 0.45
C ALA A 178 0.21 -12.36 0.85
N GLY A 179 0.02 -12.68 2.14
CA GLY A 179 0.06 -14.05 2.66
C GLY A 179 -0.98 -14.96 2.00
N GLN A 180 -2.23 -14.47 1.80
CA GLN A 180 -3.27 -15.19 1.06
C GLN A 180 -2.90 -15.37 -0.42
N ALA A 181 -2.23 -14.40 -1.04
CA ALA A 181 -1.68 -14.52 -2.39
C ALA A 181 -0.47 -15.46 -2.47
N GLY A 182 0.09 -15.90 -1.32
CA GLY A 182 1.20 -16.84 -1.22
C GLY A 182 2.58 -16.22 -1.34
N ILE A 183 2.72 -14.93 -1.04
CA ILE A 183 4.00 -14.20 -1.00
C ILE A 183 4.28 -13.66 0.40
N GLY A 184 5.57 -13.58 0.77
CA GLY A 184 5.99 -13.02 2.06
C GLY A 184 5.94 -11.49 2.08
N THR A 185 5.79 -10.89 3.26
CA THR A 185 5.70 -9.43 3.41
C THR A 185 6.78 -8.90 4.34
N ILE A 186 7.46 -7.84 3.92
CA ILE A 186 8.26 -6.98 4.78
C ILE A 186 7.34 -5.87 5.30
N GLY A 187 7.27 -5.71 6.63
CA GLY A 187 6.51 -4.66 7.29
C GLY A 187 7.32 -3.39 7.48
N LEU A 188 6.70 -2.21 7.29
CA LEU A 188 7.28 -0.91 7.64
C LEU A 188 6.48 -0.26 8.76
N LEU A 189 7.17 0.31 9.76
CA LEU A 189 6.54 0.94 10.92
C LEU A 189 6.08 2.39 10.64
N CYS A 190 6.50 2.98 9.53
CA CYS A 190 6.24 4.38 9.20
C CYS A 190 4.75 4.70 8.97
N GLY A 191 3.91 3.71 8.62
CA GLY A 191 2.45 3.87 8.57
C GLY A 191 1.79 3.93 9.96
N GLY A 192 2.53 3.57 11.03
CA GLY A 192 2.12 3.76 12.43
C GLY A 192 1.39 2.58 13.06
N PHE A 193 1.39 1.41 12.44
CA PHE A 193 1.00 0.18 13.12
C PHE A 193 2.13 -0.31 14.03
N PRO A 194 1.81 -0.87 15.23
CA PRO A 194 2.80 -1.46 16.10
C PRO A 194 3.49 -2.67 15.46
N GLU A 195 4.76 -2.88 15.79
CA GLU A 195 5.53 -4.04 15.35
C GLU A 195 4.84 -5.37 15.70
N ALA A 196 4.18 -5.44 16.86
CA ALA A 196 3.45 -6.62 17.29
C ALA A 196 2.29 -6.97 16.34
N ASP A 197 1.58 -5.96 15.81
CA ASP A 197 0.46 -6.17 14.88
C ASP A 197 0.98 -6.68 13.52
N LEU A 198 2.08 -6.12 13.00
CA LEU A 198 2.72 -6.57 11.76
C LEU A 198 3.29 -7.98 11.90
N SER A 199 3.94 -8.29 13.03
CA SER A 199 4.45 -9.62 13.32
C SER A 199 3.33 -10.66 13.42
N ALA A 200 2.22 -10.32 14.09
CA ALA A 200 1.06 -11.20 14.21
C ALA A 200 0.38 -11.46 12.86
N ALA A 201 0.41 -10.50 11.95
CA ALA A 201 -0.11 -10.62 10.58
C ALA A 201 0.82 -11.46 9.66
N GLY A 202 2.03 -11.82 10.10
CA GLY A 202 2.93 -12.70 9.38
C GLY A 202 4.01 -12.00 8.56
N CYS A 203 4.37 -10.75 8.88
CA CYS A 203 5.54 -10.10 8.29
C CYS A 203 6.81 -10.91 8.57
N ILE A 204 7.59 -11.19 7.52
CA ILE A 204 8.83 -12.00 7.59
C ILE A 204 10.06 -11.19 8.07
N ALA A 205 9.98 -9.87 7.97
CA ALA A 205 10.94 -8.92 8.51
C ALA A 205 10.23 -7.58 8.71
N ILE A 206 10.74 -6.74 9.62
CA ILE A 206 10.17 -5.43 9.93
C ILE A 206 11.28 -4.39 9.98
N TYR A 207 11.04 -3.23 9.36
CA TYR A 207 11.93 -2.08 9.34
C TYR A 207 11.17 -0.83 9.75
N ARG A 208 11.88 0.22 10.14
CA ARG A 208 11.25 1.48 10.55
C ARG A 208 10.55 2.18 9.38
N ASP A 209 11.24 2.26 8.25
CA ASP A 209 10.84 3.00 7.05
C ASP A 209 11.66 2.54 5.82
N PRO A 210 11.42 3.08 4.61
CA PRO A 210 12.18 2.74 3.41
C PRO A 210 13.69 3.00 3.53
N GLN A 211 14.11 4.03 4.27
CA GLN A 211 15.54 4.33 4.48
C GLN A 211 16.19 3.24 5.34
N ASP A 212 15.55 2.80 6.41
CA ASP A 212 16.04 1.72 7.27
C ASP A 212 16.16 0.38 6.51
N LEU A 213 15.19 0.09 5.64
CA LEU A 213 15.24 -1.07 4.74
C LEU A 213 16.40 -0.96 3.74
N LEU A 214 16.66 0.23 3.19
CA LEU A 214 17.79 0.49 2.30
C LEU A 214 19.12 0.32 3.04
N ASP A 215 19.27 0.90 4.22
CA ASP A 215 20.48 0.81 5.04
C ASP A 215 20.77 -0.65 5.45
N GLY A 216 19.71 -1.40 5.78
CA GLY A 216 19.76 -2.83 6.12
C GLY A 216 19.71 -3.79 4.93
N TYR A 217 19.72 -3.30 3.70
CA TYR A 217 19.44 -4.09 2.49
C TYR A 217 20.20 -5.41 2.41
N ALA A 218 21.51 -5.40 2.70
CA ALA A 218 22.36 -6.59 2.58
C ALA A 218 21.92 -7.77 3.48
N GLY A 219 21.26 -7.50 4.59
CA GLY A 219 20.69 -8.49 5.51
C GLY A 219 19.20 -8.73 5.30
N SER A 220 18.57 -8.03 4.40
CA SER A 220 17.13 -8.09 4.18
C SER A 220 16.72 -9.31 3.33
N PRO A 221 15.46 -9.73 3.40
CA PRO A 221 14.91 -10.73 2.50
C PRO A 221 14.97 -10.35 1.01
N LEU A 222 15.16 -9.05 0.69
CA LEU A 222 15.31 -8.56 -0.69
C LEU A 222 16.72 -8.75 -1.25
N ALA A 223 17.72 -9.01 -0.39
CA ALA A 223 19.09 -9.16 -0.83
C ALA A 223 19.24 -10.39 -1.72
N VAL A 224 19.58 -10.15 -2.98
CA VAL A 224 19.89 -11.23 -3.91
C VAL A 224 21.17 -11.93 -3.47
N LYS A 225 21.07 -13.17 -3.00
CA LYS A 225 22.24 -13.96 -2.67
C LYS A 225 23.08 -14.14 -3.94
N LYS A 226 24.28 -13.52 -3.96
CA LYS A 226 25.27 -13.82 -5.01
C LYS A 226 25.68 -15.29 -4.84
N LEU A 227 25.37 -16.11 -5.85
CA LEU A 227 25.87 -17.47 -5.98
C LEU A 227 27.39 -17.44 -6.21
#